data_da2e25e8ab3509157f6a2703ad39c60f
#
_entry.id   da2e25e8ab3509157f6a2703ad39c60f
#
_cell.length_a   1.000
_cell.length_b   1.000
_cell.length_c   1.000
_cell.angle_alpha   90.00
_cell.angle_beta   90.00
_cell.angle_gamma   90.00
#
_symmetry.space_group_name_H-M   'P 1'
#
loop_
_entity.id
_entity.type
_entity.pdbx_description
1 polymer ?
#
loop_
_entity_poly.entity_id
_entity_poly.type
_entity_poly.pdbx_seq_one_letter_code
_entity_poly.pdbx_strand_id
1 'polypeptide(L)'
;MRVLVTGCHGKIGTAVCDLLAARGDGVFGIDRRGAPHSRWASTADSLIDPYAIHRAFEAAGREIGQIDAIVHLANHTNVHAATPEQVLRENLAVNASVFQSSLERGVKRIVFASSVQAVLGGIGRASEDPRVTRPLALPINEQAHPRPTNGYGLSKLLSEQMLDELTASLYDEQAGTSAVSLRMPYVLDQGSFEGWASRGPGSHDYRWGGCECFSYIHLDDIAEACVAAIDAPLPSPHEVFWIAAPDPRVAESVEQIAQEHFGGVPGVEAAVAADSFMDCSKAGRLLGWEPKRILRDRRADIVGSH
;
A
#
# COMPACT_ATOMS: atom_id res chain seq x y z
N MET A 1 14.73 -12.64 10.14
CA MET A 1 13.75 -13.51 9.44
C MET A 1 14.23 -13.78 8.01
N ARG A 2 13.55 -14.65 7.27
CA ARG A 2 13.81 -14.94 5.84
C ARG A 2 12.59 -14.49 5.05
N VAL A 3 12.78 -13.47 4.23
CA VAL A 3 11.67 -12.74 3.60
C VAL A 3 11.78 -12.83 2.08
N LEU A 4 10.71 -13.28 1.44
CA LEU A 4 10.53 -13.22 -0.01
C LEU A 4 9.82 -11.91 -0.38
N VAL A 5 10.41 -11.10 -1.28
CA VAL A 5 9.82 -9.85 -1.74
C VAL A 5 9.49 -9.94 -3.22
N THR A 6 8.21 -9.84 -3.57
CA THR A 6 7.79 -9.77 -4.98
C THR A 6 7.72 -8.33 -5.44
N GLY A 7 8.10 -8.06 -6.69
CA GLY A 7 8.26 -6.69 -7.17
C GLY A 7 9.47 -5.98 -6.58
N CYS A 8 10.51 -6.75 -6.24
CA CYS A 8 11.69 -6.29 -5.51
C CYS A 8 12.50 -5.19 -6.21
N HIS A 9 12.39 -5.04 -7.53
CA HIS A 9 13.03 -3.97 -8.31
C HIS A 9 12.10 -2.79 -8.62
N GLY A 10 10.89 -2.77 -8.03
CA GLY A 10 10.03 -1.59 -7.97
C GLY A 10 10.53 -0.60 -6.90
N LYS A 11 10.03 0.66 -6.93
CA LYS A 11 10.44 1.69 -5.94
C LYS A 11 10.26 1.20 -4.49
N ILE A 12 9.07 0.73 -4.15
CA ILE A 12 8.76 0.23 -2.78
C ILE A 12 9.56 -1.04 -2.50
N GLY A 13 9.59 -1.98 -3.47
CA GLY A 13 10.30 -3.26 -3.31
C GLY A 13 11.78 -3.08 -3.01
N THR A 14 12.45 -2.18 -3.71
CA THR A 14 13.87 -1.86 -3.45
C THR A 14 14.07 -1.30 -2.04
N ALA A 15 13.24 -0.33 -1.63
CA ALA A 15 13.34 0.27 -0.29
C ALA A 15 13.06 -0.77 0.82
N VAL A 16 12.08 -1.66 0.63
CA VAL A 16 11.79 -2.76 1.58
C VAL A 16 12.96 -3.73 1.67
N CYS A 17 13.51 -4.17 0.53
CA CYS A 17 14.65 -5.08 0.50
C CYS A 17 15.89 -4.46 1.17
N ASP A 18 16.17 -3.18 0.93
CA ASP A 18 17.28 -2.46 1.56
C ASP A 18 17.12 -2.38 3.09
N LEU A 19 15.91 -2.07 3.58
CA LEU A 19 15.63 -2.03 5.02
C LEU A 19 15.76 -3.41 5.67
N LEU A 20 15.22 -4.46 5.06
CA LEU A 20 15.32 -5.83 5.56
C LEU A 20 16.79 -6.29 5.60
N ALA A 21 17.54 -6.06 4.54
CA ALA A 21 18.97 -6.40 4.49
C ALA A 21 19.79 -5.62 5.54
N ALA A 22 19.50 -4.33 5.74
CA ALA A 22 20.12 -3.50 6.77
C ALA A 22 19.78 -3.98 8.19
N ARG A 23 18.60 -4.55 8.39
CA ARG A 23 18.17 -5.19 9.66
C ARG A 23 18.87 -6.54 9.91
N GLY A 24 19.50 -7.12 8.91
CA GLY A 24 20.17 -8.42 8.99
C GLY A 24 19.26 -9.60 8.65
N ASP A 25 18.13 -9.37 7.99
CA ASP A 25 17.25 -10.42 7.49
C ASP A 25 17.83 -11.09 6.24
N GLY A 26 17.50 -12.36 6.04
CA GLY A 26 17.69 -13.05 4.76
C GLY A 26 16.64 -12.56 3.76
N VAL A 27 17.07 -11.93 2.67
CA VAL A 27 16.17 -11.36 1.65
C VAL A 27 16.36 -12.06 0.32
N PHE A 28 15.26 -12.49 -0.30
CA PHE A 28 15.24 -12.98 -1.67
C PHE A 28 14.13 -12.27 -2.45
N GLY A 29 14.43 -11.86 -3.68
CA GLY A 29 13.49 -11.11 -4.52
C GLY A 29 13.00 -11.86 -5.74
N ILE A 30 11.80 -11.51 -6.22
CA ILE A 30 11.33 -11.84 -7.58
C ILE A 30 10.75 -10.59 -8.24
N ASP A 31 11.16 -10.32 -9.47
CA ASP A 31 10.61 -9.26 -10.31
C ASP A 31 10.67 -9.69 -11.78
N ARG A 32 9.75 -9.19 -12.62
CA ARG A 32 9.80 -9.42 -14.07
C ARG A 32 11.05 -8.80 -14.74
N ARG A 33 11.64 -7.81 -14.11
CA ARG A 33 12.88 -7.19 -14.51
C ARG A 33 14.02 -7.83 -13.75
N GLY A 34 15.02 -8.32 -14.46
CA GLY A 34 16.30 -8.71 -13.85
C GLY A 34 17.13 -7.46 -13.59
N ALA A 35 17.58 -7.30 -12.35
CA ALA A 35 18.65 -6.36 -12.03
C ALA A 35 19.55 -7.01 -10.99
N PRO A 36 20.85 -7.17 -11.26
CA PRO A 36 21.79 -7.67 -10.27
C PRO A 36 21.84 -6.63 -9.13
N HIS A 37 21.50 -7.05 -7.93
CA HIS A 37 21.61 -6.24 -6.73
C HIS A 37 22.64 -6.85 -5.79
N SER A 38 23.52 -6.03 -5.22
CA SER A 38 24.63 -6.50 -4.41
C SER A 38 24.26 -6.89 -2.98
N ARG A 39 23.06 -6.50 -2.51
CA ARG A 39 22.66 -6.67 -1.11
C ARG A 39 21.72 -7.85 -0.85
N TRP A 40 21.02 -8.32 -1.88
CA TRP A 40 20.14 -9.48 -1.80
C TRP A 40 20.13 -10.24 -3.13
N ALA A 41 19.80 -11.53 -3.07
CA ALA A 41 19.62 -12.36 -4.25
C ALA A 41 18.20 -12.19 -4.83
N SER A 42 18.05 -12.31 -6.14
CA SER A 42 16.76 -12.24 -6.81
C SER A 42 16.71 -13.11 -8.07
N THR A 43 15.50 -13.45 -8.49
CA THR A 43 15.24 -14.08 -9.78
C THR A 43 14.42 -13.16 -10.68
N ALA A 44 14.75 -13.19 -11.99
CA ALA A 44 13.99 -12.50 -13.01
C ALA A 44 12.91 -13.43 -13.55
N ASP A 45 11.65 -13.23 -13.14
CA ASP A 45 10.53 -14.04 -13.59
C ASP A 45 9.23 -13.24 -13.52
N SER A 46 8.24 -13.60 -14.35
CA SER A 46 6.96 -12.92 -14.40
C SER A 46 5.92 -13.73 -13.63
N LEU A 47 5.36 -13.16 -12.56
CA LEU A 47 4.29 -13.79 -11.77
C LEU A 47 2.96 -13.98 -12.53
N ILE A 48 2.86 -13.48 -13.77
CA ILE A 48 1.75 -13.86 -14.68
C ILE A 48 1.86 -15.35 -15.07
N ASP A 49 3.08 -15.91 -15.12
CA ASP A 49 3.26 -17.36 -15.15
C ASP A 49 2.92 -17.95 -13.77
N PRO A 50 1.90 -18.81 -13.65
CA PRO A 50 1.48 -19.36 -12.36
C PRO A 50 2.56 -20.20 -11.66
N TYR A 51 3.56 -20.68 -12.39
CA TYR A 51 4.66 -21.44 -11.80
C TYR A 51 5.84 -20.57 -11.33
N ALA A 52 5.85 -19.28 -11.67
CA ALA A 52 6.96 -18.39 -11.32
C ALA A 52 7.14 -18.26 -9.80
N ILE A 53 6.06 -18.19 -9.04
CA ILE A 53 6.14 -18.11 -7.58
C ILE A 53 6.71 -19.39 -6.96
N HIS A 54 6.39 -20.56 -7.48
CA HIS A 54 6.94 -21.83 -7.03
C HIS A 54 8.46 -21.87 -7.26
N ARG A 55 8.93 -21.46 -8.47
CA ARG A 55 10.36 -21.35 -8.78
C ARG A 55 11.08 -20.37 -7.86
N ALA A 56 10.42 -19.24 -7.53
CA ALA A 56 10.99 -18.25 -6.61
C ALA A 56 11.15 -18.81 -5.19
N PHE A 57 10.16 -19.53 -4.66
CA PHE A 57 10.27 -20.20 -3.37
C PHE A 57 11.38 -21.25 -3.33
N GLU A 58 11.54 -22.03 -4.41
CA GLU A 58 12.62 -23.01 -4.51
C GLU A 58 14.01 -22.35 -4.56
N ALA A 59 14.13 -21.27 -5.33
CA ALA A 59 15.38 -20.51 -5.40
C ALA A 59 15.71 -19.85 -4.05
N ALA A 60 14.74 -19.21 -3.42
CA ALA A 60 14.87 -18.61 -2.09
C ALA A 60 15.24 -19.68 -1.04
N GLY A 61 14.60 -20.86 -1.09
CA GLY A 61 14.87 -21.96 -0.19
C GLY A 61 16.30 -22.46 -0.26
N ARG A 62 16.91 -22.46 -1.46
CA ARG A 62 18.33 -22.80 -1.66
C ARG A 62 19.28 -21.72 -1.15
N GLU A 63 18.90 -20.45 -1.31
CA GLU A 63 19.76 -19.29 -1.02
C GLU A 63 19.71 -18.86 0.45
N ILE A 64 18.51 -18.73 1.01
CA ILE A 64 18.29 -18.18 2.35
C ILE A 64 17.54 -19.13 3.29
N GLY A 65 17.10 -20.29 2.83
CA GLY A 65 16.34 -21.27 3.62
C GLY A 65 14.82 -21.05 3.57
N GLN A 66 14.09 -21.76 4.45
CA GLN A 66 12.63 -21.70 4.49
C GLN A 66 12.14 -20.27 4.74
N ILE A 67 11.18 -19.82 3.94
CA ILE A 67 10.64 -18.45 3.99
C ILE A 67 9.69 -18.30 5.19
N ASP A 68 9.97 -17.31 6.03
CA ASP A 68 9.16 -16.96 7.20
C ASP A 68 8.02 -16.00 6.85
N ALA A 69 8.29 -15.04 5.94
CA ALA A 69 7.33 -14.02 5.51
C ALA A 69 7.45 -13.68 4.02
N ILE A 70 6.38 -13.18 3.44
CA ILE A 70 6.36 -12.62 2.09
C ILE A 70 5.86 -11.18 2.11
N VAL A 71 6.54 -10.27 1.39
CA VAL A 71 6.05 -8.93 1.09
C VAL A 71 5.67 -8.87 -0.38
N HIS A 72 4.36 -8.85 -0.65
CA HIS A 72 3.82 -8.94 -2.00
C HIS A 72 3.47 -7.58 -2.57
N LEU A 73 4.37 -7.07 -3.45
CA LEU A 73 4.27 -5.75 -4.09
C LEU A 73 4.07 -5.85 -5.62
N ALA A 74 4.23 -7.04 -6.21
CA ALA A 74 4.17 -7.25 -7.66
C ALA A 74 2.71 -7.28 -8.14
N ASN A 75 2.28 -6.17 -8.75
CA ASN A 75 1.00 -6.04 -9.43
C ASN A 75 1.11 -5.00 -10.55
N HIS A 76 0.11 -4.90 -11.41
CA HIS A 76 -0.13 -3.65 -12.11
C HIS A 76 -0.46 -2.57 -11.08
N THR A 77 0.26 -1.45 -11.13
CA THR A 77 0.27 -0.44 -10.05
C THR A 77 -0.77 0.67 -10.25
N ASN A 78 -1.44 0.70 -11.40
CA ASN A 78 -2.43 1.72 -11.73
C ASN A 78 -3.32 1.30 -12.90
N VAL A 79 -4.34 2.11 -13.17
CA VAL A 79 -5.34 1.88 -14.23
C VAL A 79 -4.82 2.04 -15.67
N HIS A 80 -3.62 2.58 -15.84
CA HIS A 80 -3.03 2.85 -17.15
C HIS A 80 -1.99 1.80 -17.57
N ALA A 81 -1.71 0.81 -16.70
CA ALA A 81 -0.70 -0.21 -16.97
C ALA A 81 -1.11 -1.19 -18.10
N ALA A 82 -2.43 -1.39 -18.29
CA ALA A 82 -3.04 -2.24 -19.30
C ALA A 82 -4.52 -1.86 -19.46
N THR A 83 -5.32 -2.66 -20.19
CA THR A 83 -6.78 -2.45 -20.19
C THR A 83 -7.39 -2.74 -18.81
N PRO A 84 -8.51 -2.11 -18.42
CA PRO A 84 -9.13 -2.34 -17.11
C PRO A 84 -9.38 -3.80 -16.79
N GLU A 85 -9.85 -4.58 -17.79
CA GLU A 85 -10.10 -6.01 -17.65
C GLU A 85 -8.81 -6.81 -17.48
N GLN A 86 -7.76 -6.43 -18.18
CA GLN A 86 -6.45 -7.06 -18.06
C GLN A 86 -5.83 -6.78 -16.69
N VAL A 87 -5.88 -5.53 -16.21
CA VAL A 87 -5.41 -5.15 -14.87
C VAL A 87 -6.13 -5.98 -13.80
N LEU A 88 -7.46 -6.06 -13.86
CA LEU A 88 -8.26 -6.85 -12.92
C LEU A 88 -7.85 -8.33 -12.95
N ARG A 89 -7.87 -8.95 -14.13
CA ARG A 89 -7.59 -10.36 -14.30
C ARG A 89 -6.17 -10.75 -13.87
N GLU A 90 -5.17 -10.00 -14.33
CA GLU A 90 -3.78 -10.33 -14.05
C GLU A 90 -3.40 -10.08 -12.59
N ASN A 91 -3.87 -8.98 -11.99
CA ASN A 91 -3.66 -8.75 -10.56
C ASN A 91 -4.29 -9.86 -9.70
N LEU A 92 -5.53 -10.27 -9.99
CA LEU A 92 -6.17 -11.34 -9.24
C LEU A 92 -5.45 -12.69 -9.40
N ALA A 93 -5.04 -13.03 -10.63
CA ALA A 93 -4.31 -14.28 -10.89
C ALA A 93 -2.96 -14.30 -10.15
N VAL A 94 -2.19 -13.21 -10.22
CA VAL A 94 -0.92 -13.07 -9.51
C VAL A 94 -1.11 -13.18 -8.00
N ASN A 95 -2.09 -12.45 -7.44
CA ASN A 95 -2.34 -12.44 -6.00
C ASN A 95 -2.80 -13.82 -5.51
N ALA A 96 -3.70 -14.49 -6.24
CA ALA A 96 -4.14 -15.85 -5.91
C ALA A 96 -2.96 -16.84 -5.88
N SER A 97 -2.10 -16.82 -6.91
CA SER A 97 -0.92 -17.70 -6.97
C SER A 97 0.05 -17.45 -5.82
N VAL A 98 0.32 -16.18 -5.48
CA VAL A 98 1.22 -15.83 -4.38
C VAL A 98 0.63 -16.22 -3.02
N PHE A 99 -0.64 -15.91 -2.76
CA PHE A 99 -1.29 -16.22 -1.49
C PHE A 99 -1.38 -17.73 -1.27
N GLN A 100 -1.89 -18.47 -2.24
CA GLN A 100 -2.03 -19.92 -2.15
C GLN A 100 -0.67 -20.61 -1.95
N SER A 101 0.34 -20.25 -2.75
CA SER A 101 1.68 -20.83 -2.61
C SER A 101 2.32 -20.51 -1.26
N SER A 102 2.04 -19.33 -0.69
CA SER A 102 2.53 -18.94 0.63
C SER A 102 1.93 -19.82 1.73
N LEU A 103 0.62 -20.06 1.66
CA LEU A 103 -0.11 -20.92 2.60
C LEU A 103 0.38 -22.37 2.52
N GLU A 104 0.47 -22.94 1.32
CA GLU A 104 0.94 -24.32 1.10
C GLU A 104 2.36 -24.58 1.60
N ARG A 105 3.20 -23.54 1.62
CA ARG A 105 4.58 -23.61 2.10
C ARG A 105 4.75 -23.21 3.57
N GLY A 106 3.67 -22.93 4.28
CA GLY A 106 3.67 -22.59 5.69
C GLY A 106 4.32 -21.26 6.03
N VAL A 107 4.27 -20.28 5.10
CA VAL A 107 4.70 -18.91 5.36
C VAL A 107 3.85 -18.33 6.50
N LYS A 108 4.48 -17.74 7.50
CA LYS A 108 3.78 -17.27 8.73
C LYS A 108 3.15 -15.90 8.56
N ARG A 109 3.70 -15.05 7.68
CA ARG A 109 3.20 -13.68 7.44
C ARG A 109 3.16 -13.34 5.96
N ILE A 110 1.99 -12.88 5.51
CA ILE A 110 1.79 -12.27 4.19
C ILE A 110 1.55 -10.78 4.40
N VAL A 111 2.41 -9.93 3.85
CA VAL A 111 2.19 -8.48 3.77
C VAL A 111 1.83 -8.14 2.33
N PHE A 112 0.63 -7.63 2.12
CA PHE A 112 0.08 -7.32 0.80
C PHE A 112 -0.04 -5.82 0.56
N ALA A 113 0.49 -5.36 -0.56
CA ALA A 113 0.31 -3.99 -1.04
C ALA A 113 -1.11 -3.81 -1.59
N SER A 114 -2.05 -3.42 -0.74
CA SER A 114 -3.36 -2.94 -1.16
C SER A 114 -3.29 -1.47 -1.59
N SER A 115 -4.42 -0.82 -1.75
CA SER A 115 -4.50 0.58 -2.20
C SER A 115 -5.69 1.28 -1.57
N VAL A 116 -5.58 2.59 -1.39
CA VAL A 116 -6.73 3.44 -1.07
C VAL A 116 -7.87 3.28 -2.08
N GLN A 117 -7.55 2.93 -3.33
CA GLN A 117 -8.53 2.68 -4.41
C GLN A 117 -9.36 1.41 -4.21
N ALA A 118 -9.01 0.54 -3.28
CA ALA A 118 -9.88 -0.57 -2.87
C ALA A 118 -11.19 -0.06 -2.23
N VAL A 119 -11.13 1.14 -1.63
CA VAL A 119 -12.26 1.75 -0.89
C VAL A 119 -12.73 3.04 -1.55
N LEU A 120 -11.80 3.92 -1.90
CA LEU A 120 -12.09 5.22 -2.48
C LEU A 120 -12.23 5.11 -4.00
N GLY A 121 -13.03 5.98 -4.60
CA GLY A 121 -13.05 6.14 -6.05
C GLY A 121 -11.66 6.48 -6.56
N GLY A 122 -11.26 5.87 -7.67
CA GLY A 122 -9.97 6.10 -8.28
C GLY A 122 -10.01 7.18 -9.37
N ILE A 123 -8.82 7.54 -9.84
CA ILE A 123 -8.60 8.42 -11.00
C ILE A 123 -9.21 7.75 -12.25
N GLY A 124 -9.90 8.50 -13.06
CA GLY A 124 -10.52 8.04 -14.32
C GLY A 124 -11.74 8.86 -14.70
N ARG A 125 -12.49 8.43 -15.74
CA ARG A 125 -13.71 9.15 -16.19
C ARG A 125 -14.77 9.30 -15.10
N ALA A 126 -14.82 8.36 -14.14
CA ALA A 126 -15.67 8.48 -12.96
C ALA A 126 -15.29 9.64 -12.03
N SER A 127 -14.07 10.19 -12.16
CA SER A 127 -13.60 11.32 -11.35
C SER A 127 -14.30 12.66 -11.65
N GLU A 128 -15.08 12.73 -12.72
CA GLU A 128 -15.85 13.93 -13.07
C GLU A 128 -17.22 13.97 -12.35
N ASP A 129 -17.68 12.86 -11.79
CA ASP A 129 -18.95 12.82 -11.05
C ASP A 129 -18.70 13.00 -9.53
N PRO A 130 -19.15 14.14 -8.94
CA PRO A 130 -18.98 14.40 -7.50
C PRO A 130 -19.56 13.30 -6.61
N ARG A 131 -20.58 12.57 -7.08
CA ARG A 131 -21.20 11.47 -6.33
C ARG A 131 -20.27 10.28 -6.17
N VAL A 132 -19.29 10.15 -7.06
CA VAL A 132 -18.30 9.05 -7.06
C VAL A 132 -16.97 9.49 -6.46
N THR A 133 -16.68 10.79 -6.50
CA THR A 133 -15.39 11.35 -6.11
C THR A 133 -15.35 11.84 -4.66
N ARG A 134 -16.50 11.96 -3.99
CA ARG A 134 -16.54 12.35 -2.58
C ARG A 134 -16.49 11.12 -1.67
N PRO A 135 -15.75 11.17 -0.56
CA PRO A 135 -15.82 10.14 0.46
C PRO A 135 -17.23 10.09 1.07
N LEU A 136 -17.66 8.91 1.54
CA LEU A 136 -18.98 8.74 2.19
C LEU A 136 -19.01 9.30 3.61
N ALA A 137 -17.86 9.31 4.28
CA ALA A 137 -17.65 9.86 5.62
C ALA A 137 -16.17 10.22 5.81
N LEU A 138 -15.88 11.10 6.77
CA LEU A 138 -14.56 11.57 7.15
C LEU A 138 -14.42 11.56 8.69
N PRO A 139 -13.21 11.41 9.25
CA PRO A 139 -12.02 10.93 8.54
C PRO A 139 -12.19 9.48 8.08
N ILE A 140 -11.45 9.10 7.04
CA ILE A 140 -11.52 7.74 6.45
C ILE A 140 -10.70 6.79 7.30
N ASN A 141 -11.31 5.67 7.69
CA ASN A 141 -10.68 4.59 8.44
C ASN A 141 -11.01 3.22 7.84
N GLU A 142 -10.61 2.13 8.48
CA GLU A 142 -10.78 0.76 7.98
C GLU A 142 -12.24 0.33 7.86
N GLN A 143 -13.18 1.01 8.52
CA GLN A 143 -14.61 0.74 8.46
C GLN A 143 -15.29 1.43 7.25
N ALA A 144 -14.55 2.23 6.48
CA ALA A 144 -15.09 2.92 5.31
C ALA A 144 -15.62 1.90 4.29
N HIS A 145 -16.85 2.13 3.84
CA HIS A 145 -17.52 1.24 2.89
C HIS A 145 -16.81 1.25 1.53
N PRO A 146 -16.40 0.09 0.98
CA PRO A 146 -15.67 0.02 -0.28
C PRO A 146 -16.50 0.50 -1.47
N ARG A 147 -15.89 1.32 -2.34
CA ARG A 147 -16.49 1.83 -3.58
C ARG A 147 -15.45 1.92 -4.71
N PRO A 148 -14.76 0.81 -5.07
CA PRO A 148 -13.81 0.86 -6.18
C PRO A 148 -14.51 1.23 -7.48
N THR A 149 -13.93 2.14 -8.26
CA THR A 149 -14.53 2.65 -9.53
C THR A 149 -13.80 2.14 -10.77
N ASN A 150 -12.76 1.32 -10.60
CA ASN A 150 -11.95 0.79 -11.71
C ASN A 150 -11.43 -0.62 -11.40
N GLY A 151 -10.92 -1.30 -12.44
CA GLY A 151 -10.41 -2.67 -12.34
C GLY A 151 -9.22 -2.82 -11.38
N TYR A 152 -8.38 -1.78 -11.25
CA TYR A 152 -7.28 -1.78 -10.29
C TYR A 152 -7.79 -1.78 -8.83
N GLY A 153 -8.62 -0.82 -8.47
CA GLY A 153 -9.21 -0.75 -7.12
C GLY A 153 -10.02 -2.00 -6.78
N LEU A 154 -10.82 -2.50 -7.75
CA LEU A 154 -11.57 -3.74 -7.58
C LEU A 154 -10.64 -4.94 -7.36
N SER A 155 -9.52 -5.04 -8.09
CA SER A 155 -8.55 -6.12 -7.88
C SER A 155 -7.96 -6.10 -6.47
N LYS A 156 -7.71 -4.91 -5.90
CA LYS A 156 -7.19 -4.77 -4.54
C LYS A 156 -8.23 -5.19 -3.50
N LEU A 157 -9.47 -4.73 -3.62
CA LEU A 157 -10.58 -5.11 -2.73
C LEU A 157 -10.81 -6.62 -2.72
N LEU A 158 -10.93 -7.24 -3.90
CA LEU A 158 -11.14 -8.68 -4.00
C LEU A 158 -9.95 -9.49 -3.45
N SER A 159 -8.74 -8.96 -3.54
CA SER A 159 -7.56 -9.59 -2.95
C SER A 159 -7.52 -9.49 -1.43
N GLU A 160 -8.00 -8.39 -0.83
CA GLU A 160 -8.22 -8.30 0.61
C GLU A 160 -9.24 -9.36 1.08
N GLN A 161 -10.38 -9.48 0.38
CA GLN A 161 -11.39 -10.50 0.67
C GLN A 161 -10.86 -11.93 0.50
N MET A 162 -10.01 -12.16 -0.52
CA MET A 162 -9.35 -13.45 -0.71
C MET A 162 -8.45 -13.80 0.48
N LEU A 163 -7.70 -12.83 1.03
CA LEU A 163 -6.88 -13.05 2.24
C LEU A 163 -7.75 -13.32 3.46
N ASP A 164 -8.88 -12.60 3.64
CA ASP A 164 -9.82 -12.87 4.72
C ASP A 164 -10.26 -14.35 4.70
N GLU A 165 -10.75 -14.84 3.57
CA GLU A 165 -11.24 -16.21 3.45
C GLU A 165 -10.13 -17.26 3.55
N LEU A 166 -8.99 -17.03 2.89
CA LEU A 166 -7.89 -17.98 2.90
C LEU A 166 -7.25 -18.12 4.29
N THR A 167 -7.08 -17.02 5.03
CA THR A 167 -6.49 -17.08 6.37
C THR A 167 -7.48 -17.59 7.42
N ALA A 168 -8.78 -17.29 7.27
CA ALA A 168 -9.82 -17.79 8.16
C ALA A 168 -10.02 -19.31 8.04
N SER A 169 -10.03 -19.84 6.80
CA SER A 169 -10.26 -21.28 6.55
C SER A 169 -9.11 -22.18 7.01
N LEU A 170 -7.90 -21.63 7.12
CA LEU A 170 -6.69 -22.34 7.54
C LEU A 170 -6.29 -22.00 8.99
N TYR A 171 -7.13 -21.30 9.72
CA TYR A 171 -6.91 -20.98 11.12
C TYR A 171 -7.16 -22.18 12.05
N ASP A 172 -6.98 -23.37 11.55
CA ASP A 172 -6.77 -24.56 12.40
C ASP A 172 -5.37 -24.42 13.03
N GLU A 173 -5.26 -24.68 14.32
CA GLU A 173 -4.16 -24.33 15.24
C GLU A 173 -2.73 -24.69 14.79
N GLN A 174 -2.56 -25.34 13.63
CA GLN A 174 -1.27 -25.82 13.13
C GLN A 174 -0.65 -24.98 11.99
N ALA A 175 -1.40 -24.22 11.22
CA ALA A 175 -0.84 -23.47 10.09
C ALA A 175 -0.38 -22.05 10.46
N GLY A 176 -1.13 -21.34 11.29
CA GLY A 176 -0.71 -20.04 11.88
C GLY A 176 -0.25 -18.97 10.88
N THR A 177 -0.71 -19.01 9.61
CA THR A 177 -0.45 -17.95 8.64
C THR A 177 -1.37 -16.77 8.92
N SER A 178 -0.80 -15.59 9.00
CA SER A 178 -1.53 -14.33 9.12
C SER A 178 -1.21 -13.40 7.98
N ALA A 179 -2.12 -12.47 7.69
CA ALA A 179 -1.97 -11.51 6.62
C ALA A 179 -2.16 -10.07 7.07
N VAL A 180 -1.48 -9.15 6.41
CA VAL A 180 -1.64 -7.70 6.54
C VAL A 180 -1.83 -7.10 5.17
N SER A 181 -2.92 -6.38 4.97
CA SER A 181 -3.15 -5.56 3.78
C SER A 181 -2.91 -4.08 4.11
N LEU A 182 -1.97 -3.45 3.39
CA LEU A 182 -1.63 -2.05 3.54
C LEU A 182 -2.30 -1.24 2.43
N ARG A 183 -3.34 -0.45 2.75
CA ARG A 183 -4.01 0.47 1.82
C ARG A 183 -3.16 1.71 1.64
N MET A 184 -2.33 1.68 0.60
CA MET A 184 -1.37 2.74 0.28
C MET A 184 -2.01 3.79 -0.63
N PRO A 185 -1.79 5.09 -0.35
CA PRO A 185 -2.15 6.18 -1.27
C PRO A 185 -1.06 6.41 -2.31
N TYR A 186 -0.99 7.63 -2.85
CA TYR A 186 0.07 8.05 -3.77
C TYR A 186 1.43 8.08 -3.09
N VAL A 187 2.36 7.22 -3.54
CA VAL A 187 3.70 7.11 -2.94
C VAL A 187 4.66 8.13 -3.55
N LEU A 188 5.23 8.97 -2.71
CA LEU A 188 6.22 10.00 -3.08
C LEU A 188 7.63 9.50 -2.76
N ASP A 189 8.48 9.38 -3.80
CA ASP A 189 9.93 9.32 -3.59
C ASP A 189 10.47 10.71 -3.20
N GLN A 190 11.74 10.77 -2.74
CA GLN A 190 12.34 12.02 -2.25
C GLN A 190 12.19 13.19 -3.26
N GLY A 191 12.44 12.94 -4.56
CA GLY A 191 12.33 13.98 -5.57
C GLY A 191 10.90 14.49 -5.75
N SER A 192 9.93 13.58 -5.76
CA SER A 192 8.51 13.92 -5.83
C SER A 192 8.04 14.62 -4.55
N PHE A 193 8.54 14.21 -3.39
CA PHE A 193 8.23 14.83 -2.09
C PHE A 193 8.69 16.30 -2.06
N GLU A 194 9.96 16.57 -2.41
CA GLU A 194 10.48 17.94 -2.53
C GLU A 194 9.70 18.76 -3.57
N GLY A 195 9.37 18.15 -4.70
CA GLY A 195 8.56 18.78 -5.74
C GLY A 195 7.16 19.19 -5.26
N TRP A 196 6.52 18.40 -4.40
CA TRP A 196 5.23 18.76 -3.79
C TRP A 196 5.40 19.77 -2.65
N ALA A 197 6.46 19.68 -1.86
CA ALA A 197 6.75 20.62 -0.80
C ALA A 197 6.98 22.06 -1.31
N SER A 198 7.57 22.21 -2.51
CA SER A 198 7.84 23.52 -3.12
C SER A 198 6.63 24.17 -3.83
N ARG A 199 5.49 23.46 -3.94
CA ARG A 199 4.29 23.99 -4.60
C ARG A 199 3.50 24.87 -3.64
N GLY A 200 3.05 26.03 -4.15
CA GLY A 200 2.13 26.92 -3.45
C GLY A 200 0.65 26.53 -3.60
N PRO A 201 -0.24 27.23 -2.87
CA PRO A 201 -1.69 27.08 -3.02
C PRO A 201 -2.17 27.30 -4.45
N GLY A 202 -3.27 26.65 -4.86
CA GLY A 202 -3.85 26.74 -6.20
C GLY A 202 -3.08 25.96 -7.28
N SER A 203 -2.04 25.23 -6.92
CA SER A 203 -1.21 24.46 -7.87
C SER A 203 -1.77 23.08 -8.22
N HIS A 204 -2.95 22.73 -7.74
CA HIS A 204 -3.57 21.41 -7.93
C HIS A 204 -4.89 21.49 -8.70
N ASP A 205 -5.28 20.36 -9.30
CA ASP A 205 -6.61 20.13 -9.86
C ASP A 205 -7.30 19.03 -9.04
N TYR A 206 -8.48 19.33 -8.48
CA TYR A 206 -9.27 18.38 -7.68
C TYR A 206 -9.49 17.04 -8.38
N ARG A 207 -9.66 17.05 -9.71
CA ARG A 207 -9.80 15.83 -10.51
C ARG A 207 -8.63 14.85 -10.38
N TRP A 208 -7.45 15.34 -9.97
CA TRP A 208 -6.23 14.56 -9.81
C TRP A 208 -5.89 14.33 -8.34
N GLY A 209 -6.82 13.76 -7.61
CA GLY A 209 -6.54 13.31 -6.26
C GLY A 209 -7.59 13.64 -5.22
N GLY A 210 -8.57 14.48 -5.54
CA GLY A 210 -9.65 14.85 -4.63
C GLY A 210 -10.47 13.63 -4.18
N CYS A 211 -10.70 12.65 -5.07
CA CYS A 211 -11.36 11.38 -4.73
C CYS A 211 -10.61 10.55 -3.69
N GLU A 212 -9.30 10.72 -3.57
CA GLU A 212 -8.43 10.09 -2.57
C GLU A 212 -8.06 11.07 -1.44
N CYS A 213 -8.80 12.17 -1.30
CA CYS A 213 -8.57 13.24 -0.31
C CYS A 213 -7.13 13.81 -0.35
N PHE A 214 -6.52 13.86 -1.53
CA PHE A 214 -5.12 14.25 -1.74
C PHE A 214 -4.11 13.49 -0.86
N SER A 215 -4.47 12.27 -0.42
CA SER A 215 -3.61 11.47 0.43
C SER A 215 -2.30 11.07 -0.26
N TYR A 216 -1.25 10.92 0.53
CA TYR A 216 0.06 10.46 0.09
C TYR A 216 0.79 9.73 1.22
N ILE A 217 1.89 9.09 0.86
CA ILE A 217 2.87 8.55 1.79
C ILE A 217 4.28 8.70 1.22
N HIS A 218 5.28 8.97 2.04
CA HIS A 218 6.67 8.94 1.61
C HIS A 218 7.15 7.51 1.39
N LEU A 219 8.05 7.31 0.41
CA LEU A 219 8.59 6.00 0.05
C LEU A 219 9.23 5.27 1.23
N ASP A 220 10.00 5.97 2.05
CA ASP A 220 10.65 5.34 3.20
C ASP A 220 9.63 4.98 4.29
N ASP A 221 8.60 5.81 4.51
CA ASP A 221 7.56 5.55 5.50
C ASP A 221 6.74 4.31 5.14
N ILE A 222 6.39 4.12 3.85
CA ILE A 222 5.70 2.90 3.42
C ILE A 222 6.60 1.67 3.49
N ALA A 223 7.90 1.79 3.22
CA ALA A 223 8.83 0.69 3.38
C ALA A 223 8.97 0.29 4.86
N GLU A 224 9.05 1.28 5.77
CA GLU A 224 9.01 1.04 7.22
C GLU A 224 7.71 0.38 7.66
N ALA A 225 6.54 0.77 7.11
CA ALA A 225 5.26 0.12 7.39
C ALA A 225 5.22 -1.34 6.94
N CYS A 226 5.76 -1.66 5.75
CA CYS A 226 5.88 -3.03 5.27
C CYS A 226 6.73 -3.89 6.22
N VAL A 227 7.84 -3.35 6.69
CA VAL A 227 8.74 -4.06 7.64
C VAL A 227 8.06 -4.24 9.01
N ALA A 228 7.40 -3.20 9.54
CA ALA A 228 6.64 -3.29 10.79
C ALA A 228 5.52 -4.34 10.72
N ALA A 229 4.83 -4.43 9.57
CA ALA A 229 3.76 -5.40 9.34
C ALA A 229 4.23 -6.86 9.36
N ILE A 230 5.52 -7.13 9.13
CA ILE A 230 6.07 -8.49 9.20
C ILE A 230 6.04 -9.01 10.64
N ASP A 231 6.42 -8.20 11.60
CA ASP A 231 6.70 -8.62 12.98
C ASP A 231 5.53 -8.35 13.95
N ALA A 232 4.60 -7.47 13.59
CA ALA A 232 3.52 -7.04 14.47
C ALA A 232 2.60 -8.20 14.88
N PRO A 233 2.25 -8.35 16.16
CA PRO A 233 1.21 -9.28 16.58
C PRO A 233 -0.15 -8.78 16.09
N LEU A 234 -0.96 -9.67 15.54
CA LEU A 234 -2.28 -9.34 15.01
C LEU A 234 -3.39 -9.91 15.86
N PRO A 235 -4.49 -9.18 16.10
CA PRO A 235 -5.65 -9.66 16.84
C PRO A 235 -6.51 -10.64 16.02
N SER A 236 -6.39 -10.64 14.69
CA SER A 236 -7.09 -11.55 13.78
C SER A 236 -6.15 -12.11 12.70
N PRO A 237 -6.56 -13.19 12.01
CA PRO A 237 -5.76 -13.80 10.95
C PRO A 237 -5.41 -12.86 9.81
N HIS A 238 -6.28 -11.93 9.46
CA HIS A 238 -6.03 -10.87 8.50
C HIS A 238 -6.43 -9.52 9.07
N GLU A 239 -5.55 -8.54 8.90
CA GLU A 239 -5.77 -7.16 9.28
C GLU A 239 -5.48 -6.21 8.12
N VAL A 240 -6.38 -5.26 7.93
CA VAL A 240 -6.23 -4.20 6.93
C VAL A 240 -5.86 -2.90 7.64
N PHE A 241 -4.97 -2.11 7.04
CA PHE A 241 -4.51 -0.83 7.58
C PHE A 241 -4.51 0.28 6.54
N TRP A 242 -4.94 1.47 6.93
CA TRP A 242 -4.64 2.70 6.22
C TRP A 242 -3.21 3.15 6.54
N ILE A 243 -2.43 3.45 5.50
CA ILE A 243 -1.04 3.89 5.62
C ILE A 243 -0.87 5.18 4.82
N ALA A 244 -1.02 6.32 5.47
CA ALA A 244 -0.96 7.63 4.83
C ALA A 244 -0.29 8.66 5.76
N ALA A 245 0.26 9.72 5.18
CA ALA A 245 0.62 10.91 5.93
C ALA A 245 -0.65 11.62 6.43
N PRO A 246 -0.59 12.36 7.55
CA PRO A 246 -1.77 12.99 8.14
C PRO A 246 -2.26 14.19 7.32
N ASP A 247 -1.37 14.90 6.64
CA ASP A 247 -1.69 16.09 5.85
C ASP A 247 -1.97 15.75 4.37
N PRO A 248 -2.69 16.60 3.63
CA PRO A 248 -2.85 16.44 2.19
C PRO A 248 -1.55 16.80 1.44
N ARG A 249 -1.30 16.16 0.28
CA ARG A 249 -0.10 16.45 -0.54
C ARG A 249 -0.11 17.84 -1.17
N VAL A 250 -1.25 18.51 -1.20
CA VAL A 250 -1.43 19.89 -1.71
C VAL A 250 -1.12 20.92 -0.61
N ALA A 251 -0.94 22.19 -0.97
CA ALA A 251 -0.55 23.22 -0.02
C ALA A 251 -1.72 23.81 0.80
N GLU A 252 -2.94 23.55 0.35
CA GLU A 252 -4.16 23.95 1.05
C GLU A 252 -4.32 23.17 2.36
N SER A 253 -4.85 23.84 3.38
CA SER A 253 -5.15 23.18 4.67
C SER A 253 -6.34 22.21 4.54
N VAL A 254 -6.42 21.27 5.50
CA VAL A 254 -7.59 20.37 5.59
C VAL A 254 -8.90 21.16 5.65
N GLU A 255 -8.92 22.27 6.40
CA GLU A 255 -10.09 23.14 6.50
C GLU A 255 -10.48 23.77 5.15
N GLN A 256 -9.52 24.30 4.40
CA GLN A 256 -9.78 24.89 3.07
C GLN A 256 -10.34 23.83 2.11
N ILE A 257 -9.71 22.67 2.02
CA ILE A 257 -10.18 21.56 1.17
C ILE A 257 -11.58 21.09 1.60
N ALA A 258 -11.82 20.97 2.92
CA ALA A 258 -13.12 20.59 3.45
C ALA A 258 -14.23 21.57 3.06
N GLN A 259 -13.98 22.87 3.19
CA GLN A 259 -14.92 23.91 2.81
C GLN A 259 -15.23 23.92 1.30
N GLU A 260 -14.20 23.76 0.47
CA GLU A 260 -14.35 23.80 -0.98
C GLU A 260 -14.99 22.54 -1.58
N HIS A 261 -14.63 21.38 -1.04
CA HIS A 261 -14.91 20.10 -1.73
C HIS A 261 -15.75 19.11 -0.93
N PHE A 262 -15.75 19.17 0.40
CA PHE A 262 -16.38 18.16 1.25
C PHE A 262 -17.54 18.68 2.10
N GLY A 263 -18.05 19.87 1.81
CA GLY A 263 -19.24 20.40 2.51
C GLY A 263 -20.38 19.40 2.51
N GLY A 264 -20.95 19.12 3.70
CA GLY A 264 -22.03 18.16 3.89
C GLY A 264 -21.62 16.67 3.90
N VAL A 265 -20.33 16.34 3.78
CA VAL A 265 -19.85 14.98 4.01
C VAL A 265 -19.92 14.68 5.51
N PRO A 266 -20.55 13.56 5.95
CA PRO A 266 -20.59 13.16 7.35
C PRO A 266 -19.20 13.11 7.98
N GLY A 267 -19.02 13.74 9.14
CA GLY A 267 -17.77 13.74 9.89
C GLY A 267 -16.71 14.73 9.39
N VAL A 268 -17.03 15.60 8.44
CA VAL A 268 -16.07 16.61 7.91
C VAL A 268 -15.51 17.50 9.03
N GLU A 269 -16.32 17.87 10.02
CA GLU A 269 -15.88 18.66 11.18
C GLU A 269 -14.86 17.90 12.04
N ALA A 270 -15.02 16.57 12.18
CA ALA A 270 -14.07 15.74 12.89
C ALA A 270 -12.73 15.64 12.13
N ALA A 271 -12.77 15.57 10.80
CA ALA A 271 -11.56 15.58 9.98
C ALA A 271 -10.81 16.92 10.07
N VAL A 272 -11.53 18.04 10.06
CA VAL A 272 -10.95 19.39 10.25
C VAL A 272 -10.35 19.51 11.66
N ALA A 273 -11.05 19.04 12.70
CA ALA A 273 -10.54 19.07 14.08
C ALA A 273 -9.29 18.17 14.26
N ALA A 274 -9.23 17.06 13.55
CA ALA A 274 -8.05 16.17 13.54
C ALA A 274 -6.92 16.65 12.60
N ASP A 275 -7.16 17.69 11.82
CA ASP A 275 -6.29 18.19 10.76
C ASP A 275 -5.82 17.07 9.80
N SER A 276 -6.72 16.12 9.51
CA SER A 276 -6.48 14.98 8.63
C SER A 276 -7.77 14.40 8.05
N PHE A 277 -7.72 14.00 6.78
CA PHE A 277 -8.81 13.24 6.15
C PHE A 277 -8.65 11.72 6.33
N MET A 278 -7.49 11.26 6.83
CA MET A 278 -7.18 9.85 7.03
C MET A 278 -6.96 9.55 8.51
N ASP A 279 -7.62 8.52 9.02
CA ASP A 279 -7.36 7.99 10.36
C ASP A 279 -6.51 6.72 10.26
N CYS A 280 -5.21 6.87 10.47
CA CYS A 280 -4.24 5.77 10.51
C CYS A 280 -3.93 5.29 11.93
N SER A 281 -4.73 5.66 12.93
CA SER A 281 -4.49 5.33 14.34
C SER A 281 -4.40 3.82 14.62
N LYS A 282 -5.08 2.99 13.83
CA LYS A 282 -4.97 1.54 13.91
C LYS A 282 -3.55 1.07 13.61
N ALA A 283 -2.87 1.64 12.60
CA ALA A 283 -1.48 1.31 12.28
C ALA A 283 -0.54 1.70 13.43
N GLY A 284 -0.74 2.86 14.05
CA GLY A 284 0.00 3.27 15.26
C GLY A 284 -0.15 2.27 16.39
N ARG A 285 -1.39 1.85 16.70
CA ARG A 285 -1.67 0.93 17.81
C ARG A 285 -1.19 -0.50 17.58
N LEU A 286 -1.38 -1.05 16.39
CA LEU A 286 -1.15 -2.48 16.13
C LEU A 286 0.19 -2.77 15.45
N LEU A 287 0.69 -1.86 14.60
CA LEU A 287 1.99 -2.02 13.94
C LEU A 287 3.10 -1.25 14.66
N GLY A 288 2.78 -0.34 15.58
CA GLY A 288 3.75 0.59 16.17
C GLY A 288 4.36 1.54 15.12
N TRP A 289 3.58 1.83 14.06
CA TRP A 289 4.05 2.62 12.92
C TRP A 289 3.33 3.97 12.83
N GLU A 290 4.11 5.00 12.59
CA GLU A 290 3.62 6.35 12.30
C GLU A 290 4.45 6.95 11.16
N PRO A 291 3.85 7.77 10.28
CA PRO A 291 4.58 8.47 9.22
C PRO A 291 5.51 9.53 9.82
N LYS A 292 6.71 9.65 9.26
CA LYS A 292 7.75 10.58 9.75
C LYS A 292 8.00 11.75 8.79
N ARG A 293 7.66 11.57 7.50
CA ARG A 293 7.96 12.53 6.44
C ARG A 293 6.69 13.24 6.02
N ILE A 294 6.49 14.45 6.56
CA ILE A 294 5.27 15.24 6.46
C ILE A 294 5.52 16.44 5.56
N LEU A 295 4.70 16.62 4.51
CA LEU A 295 4.88 17.73 3.56
C LEU A 295 4.66 19.09 4.20
N ARG A 296 3.71 19.21 5.12
CA ARG A 296 3.46 20.44 5.86
C ARG A 296 4.72 20.90 6.62
N ASP A 297 5.38 19.99 7.32
CA ASP A 297 6.60 20.30 8.07
C ASP A 297 7.72 20.70 7.11
N ARG A 298 7.85 19.98 6.00
CA ARG A 298 8.84 20.30 4.97
C ARG A 298 8.61 21.66 4.30
N ARG A 299 7.34 22.05 4.07
CA ARG A 299 6.99 23.38 3.57
C ARG A 299 7.38 24.47 4.56
N ALA A 300 7.14 24.24 5.86
CA ALA A 300 7.54 25.19 6.91
C ALA A 300 9.07 25.41 6.95
N ASP A 301 9.85 24.33 6.79
CA ASP A 301 11.31 24.40 6.69
C ASP A 301 11.80 25.22 5.49
N ILE A 302 11.15 25.06 4.32
CA ILE A 302 11.50 25.83 3.11
C ILE A 302 11.24 27.32 3.31
N VAL A 303 10.09 27.68 3.90
CA VAL A 303 9.73 29.09 4.17
C VAL A 303 10.64 29.71 5.24
N GLY A 304 11.00 28.95 6.28
CA GLY A 304 11.87 29.41 7.35
C GLY A 304 13.35 29.56 6.97
N SER A 305 13.73 29.05 5.79
CA SER A 305 15.12 29.10 5.28
C SER A 305 15.40 30.35 4.42
N HIS A 306 14.41 31.22 4.19
CA HIS A 306 14.48 32.47 3.44
C HIS A 306 14.29 33.65 4.34
#